data_585224a571943266594f37775c9608a8
#
_entry.id   585224a571943266594f37775c9608a8
#
_cell.length_a   1.000
_cell.length_b   1.000
_cell.length_c   1.000
_cell.angle_alpha   90.00
_cell.angle_beta   90.00
_cell.angle_gamma   90.00
#
_symmetry.space_group_name_H-M   'P 1'
#
loop_
_entity.id
_entity.type
_entity.pdbx_description
1 polymer ?
#
loop_
_entity_poly.entity_id
_entity_poly.type
_entity_poly.pdbx_seq_one_letter_code
_entity_poly.pdbx_strand_id
1 'polypeptide(L)'
;PCRPCRCGPAAPASGGATPAGEPFENDEFADWHRRWQARLGRNGKADKDAWALMRRHNPAVIPRNHQVEAALSAAVRDGDMAPVKALLAALDAPYRDRGPDDPYRQPPAPDEQVLRTFCGT
;
A
#
# COMPACT_ATOMS: atom_id res chain seq x y z
N PRO A 1 -13.82 -5.89 12.99
CA PRO A 1 -12.37 -5.96 12.96
C PRO A 1 -11.91 -5.76 11.52
N CYS A 2 -11.49 -4.52 11.21
CA CYS A 2 -10.90 -4.23 9.90
C CYS A 2 -9.54 -4.90 9.83
N ARG A 3 -9.38 -5.83 8.91
CA ARG A 3 -8.07 -6.41 8.61
C ARG A 3 -7.16 -5.33 8.02
N PRO A 4 -5.88 -5.26 8.40
CA PRO A 4 -4.95 -4.31 7.82
C PRO A 4 -4.84 -4.58 6.31
N CYS A 5 -5.17 -3.57 5.50
CA CYS A 5 -4.89 -3.60 4.07
C CYS A 5 -3.37 -3.58 3.90
N ARG A 6 -2.77 -4.73 3.63
CA ARG A 6 -1.40 -4.81 3.12
C ARG A 6 -1.42 -4.40 1.64
N CYS A 7 -1.47 -3.10 1.39
CA CYS A 7 -1.17 -2.57 0.06
C CYS A 7 0.35 -2.49 -0.10
N GLY A 8 1.01 -3.64 -0.19
CA GLY A 8 2.34 -3.72 -0.75
C GLY A 8 2.28 -3.49 -2.26
N PRO A 9 3.37 -3.11 -2.92
CA PRO A 9 3.40 -3.03 -4.38
C PRO A 9 2.96 -4.39 -4.92
N ALA A 10 1.94 -4.38 -5.78
CA ALA A 10 1.55 -5.59 -6.48
C ALA A 10 2.79 -6.15 -7.18
N ALA A 11 3.08 -7.42 -6.96
CA ALA A 11 4.16 -8.11 -7.65
C ALA A 11 4.00 -7.93 -9.17
N PRO A 12 5.09 -7.89 -9.94
CA PRO A 12 5.01 -7.73 -11.39
C PRO A 12 4.09 -8.79 -11.98
N ALA A 13 3.25 -8.38 -12.92
CA ALA A 13 2.29 -9.24 -13.59
C ALA A 13 2.95 -10.30 -14.50
N SER A 14 4.27 -10.26 -14.67
CA SER A 14 5.05 -11.16 -15.48
C SER A 14 5.40 -12.42 -14.72
N GLY A 15 4.62 -13.50 -14.85
CA GLY A 15 4.99 -14.87 -14.41
C GLY A 15 5.59 -14.98 -12.99
N GLY A 16 5.47 -13.90 -12.22
CA GLY A 16 6.12 -13.73 -10.96
C GLY A 16 5.49 -14.59 -9.88
N ALA A 17 6.29 -14.94 -8.91
CA ALA A 17 5.88 -15.68 -7.74
C ALA A 17 4.62 -15.09 -7.10
N THR A 18 3.70 -15.94 -6.71
CA THR A 18 2.58 -15.58 -5.86
C THR A 18 3.11 -14.84 -4.63
N PRO A 19 2.48 -13.73 -4.20
CA PRO A 19 2.89 -13.09 -2.97
C PRO A 19 2.94 -14.09 -1.83
N ALA A 20 4.04 -14.10 -1.08
CA ALA A 20 4.23 -15.03 0.03
C ALA A 20 3.65 -14.46 1.33
N GLY A 21 3.22 -15.34 2.22
CA GLY A 21 2.68 -15.02 3.55
C GLY A 21 1.17 -14.85 3.59
N GLU A 22 0.60 -14.95 4.79
CA GLU A 22 -0.83 -14.67 4.95
C GLU A 22 -1.18 -13.24 4.47
N PRO A 23 -2.31 -13.03 3.78
CA PRO A 23 -3.44 -13.95 3.49
C PRO A 23 -3.33 -14.70 2.15
N PHE A 24 -2.15 -14.77 1.54
CA PHE A 24 -1.94 -15.26 0.17
C PHE A 24 -1.72 -16.78 0.09
N GLU A 25 -1.54 -17.45 1.25
CA GLU A 25 -1.27 -18.89 1.34
C GLU A 25 -2.55 -19.69 1.56
N ASN A 26 -3.55 -19.51 0.71
CA ASN A 26 -4.79 -20.30 0.75
C ASN A 26 -5.29 -20.60 -0.68
N ASP A 27 -6.09 -21.67 -0.78
CA ASP A 27 -6.62 -22.15 -2.07
C ASP A 27 -7.55 -21.14 -2.73
N GLU A 28 -8.29 -20.35 -1.98
CA GLU A 28 -9.20 -19.32 -2.52
C GLU A 28 -8.42 -18.21 -3.22
N PHE A 29 -7.30 -17.78 -2.60
CA PHE A 29 -6.42 -16.81 -3.23
C PHE A 29 -5.74 -17.39 -4.48
N ALA A 30 -5.27 -18.63 -4.42
CA ALA A 30 -4.64 -19.30 -5.55
C ALA A 30 -5.61 -19.42 -6.75
N ASP A 31 -6.88 -19.76 -6.47
CA ASP A 31 -7.92 -19.83 -7.51
C ASP A 31 -8.23 -18.44 -8.08
N TRP A 32 -8.41 -17.44 -7.22
CA TRP A 32 -8.61 -16.06 -7.65
C TRP A 32 -7.44 -15.57 -8.52
N HIS A 33 -6.20 -15.84 -8.11
CA HIS A 33 -4.99 -15.43 -8.84
C HIS A 33 -4.91 -16.06 -10.23
N ARG A 34 -5.23 -17.35 -10.36
CA ARG A 34 -5.32 -18.02 -11.69
C ARG A 34 -6.36 -17.36 -12.58
N ARG A 35 -7.56 -17.07 -12.06
CA ARG A 35 -8.63 -16.39 -12.82
C ARG A 35 -8.22 -14.98 -13.23
N TRP A 36 -7.54 -14.26 -12.36
CA TRP A 36 -7.01 -12.92 -12.63
C TRP A 36 -5.96 -12.96 -13.75
N GLN A 37 -5.00 -13.87 -13.70
CA GLN A 37 -3.99 -14.07 -14.76
C GLN A 37 -4.65 -14.43 -16.10
N ALA A 38 -5.60 -15.36 -16.10
CA ALA A 38 -6.35 -15.72 -17.30
C ALA A 38 -7.11 -14.51 -17.89
N ARG A 39 -7.63 -13.62 -17.04
CA ARG A 39 -8.27 -12.38 -17.46
C ARG A 39 -7.28 -11.42 -18.11
N LEU A 40 -6.10 -11.24 -17.52
CA LEU A 40 -5.04 -10.40 -18.11
C LEU A 40 -4.65 -10.90 -19.49
N GLY A 41 -4.45 -12.21 -19.67
CA GLY A 41 -4.13 -12.82 -20.97
C GLY A 41 -5.19 -12.55 -22.04
N ARG A 42 -6.48 -12.61 -21.68
CA ARG A 42 -7.58 -12.29 -22.60
C ARG A 42 -7.63 -10.82 -23.02
N ASN A 43 -7.12 -9.92 -22.22
CA ASN A 43 -7.09 -8.49 -22.57
C ASN A 43 -6.03 -8.16 -23.64
N GLY A 44 -5.21 -9.13 -24.07
CA GLY A 44 -4.23 -8.97 -25.14
C GLY A 44 -3.12 -7.95 -24.85
N LYS A 45 -2.98 -7.54 -23.59
CA LYS A 45 -1.92 -6.61 -23.17
C LYS A 45 -0.71 -7.40 -22.68
N ALA A 46 0.48 -6.97 -23.10
CA ALA A 46 1.70 -7.49 -22.53
C ALA A 46 1.74 -7.20 -21.01
N ASP A 47 2.35 -8.08 -20.23
CA ASP A 47 2.46 -7.94 -18.78
C ASP A 47 3.00 -6.56 -18.35
N LYS A 48 3.99 -6.02 -19.09
CA LYS A 48 4.54 -4.67 -18.86
C LYS A 48 3.49 -3.56 -18.98
N ASP A 49 2.53 -3.72 -19.89
CA ASP A 49 1.48 -2.72 -20.09
C ASP A 49 0.43 -2.79 -18.98
N ALA A 50 0.11 -4.01 -18.52
CA ALA A 50 -0.74 -4.23 -17.37
C ALA A 50 -0.11 -3.65 -16.10
N TRP A 51 1.20 -3.85 -15.91
CA TRP A 51 1.96 -3.27 -14.81
C TRP A 51 1.97 -1.74 -14.86
N ALA A 52 2.25 -1.15 -16.02
CA ALA A 52 2.24 0.30 -16.20
C ALA A 52 0.85 0.89 -15.90
N LEU A 53 -0.20 0.21 -16.35
CA LEU A 53 -1.58 0.61 -16.07
C LEU A 53 -1.90 0.55 -14.56
N MET A 54 -1.52 -0.53 -13.87
CA MET A 54 -1.71 -0.66 -12.43
C MET A 54 -1.00 0.46 -11.66
N ARG A 55 0.24 0.79 -12.02
CA ARG A 55 0.99 1.90 -11.39
C ARG A 55 0.35 3.26 -11.59
N ARG A 56 -0.33 3.48 -12.70
CA ARG A 56 -1.05 4.73 -12.96
C ARG A 56 -2.32 4.89 -12.13
N HIS A 57 -2.92 3.79 -11.71
CA HIS A 57 -4.22 3.79 -11.04
C HIS A 57 -4.16 3.38 -9.57
N ASN A 58 -3.04 2.82 -9.13
CA ASN A 58 -2.83 2.47 -7.72
C ASN A 58 -1.76 3.38 -7.11
N PRO A 59 -2.09 4.15 -6.07
CA PRO A 59 -1.12 5.02 -5.43
C PRO A 59 0.02 4.20 -4.80
N ALA A 60 1.25 4.69 -4.94
CA ALA A 60 2.42 4.12 -4.28
C ALA A 60 2.48 4.49 -2.80
N VAL A 61 1.89 5.63 -2.46
CA VAL A 61 1.82 6.14 -1.08
C VAL A 61 0.36 6.40 -0.72
N ILE A 62 -0.05 5.91 0.44
CA ILE A 62 -1.34 6.18 1.07
C ILE A 62 -1.12 6.70 2.49
N PRO A 63 -2.06 7.47 3.07
CA PRO A 63 -1.94 7.92 4.46
C PRO A 63 -2.10 6.71 5.41
N ARG A 64 -0.97 6.14 5.83
CA ARG A 64 -0.98 5.01 6.76
C ARG A 64 -1.21 5.52 8.18
N ASN A 65 -2.07 4.85 8.94
CA ASN A 65 -2.50 5.30 10.25
C ASN A 65 -1.35 5.59 11.22
N HIS A 66 -0.32 4.73 11.28
CA HIS A 66 0.83 4.97 12.16
C HIS A 66 1.60 6.25 11.80
N GLN A 67 1.73 6.57 10.50
CA GLN A 67 2.37 7.81 10.05
C GLN A 67 1.52 9.04 10.37
N VAL A 68 0.21 8.92 10.21
CA VAL A 68 -0.74 10.00 10.55
C VAL A 68 -0.70 10.26 12.05
N GLU A 69 -0.81 9.22 12.88
CA GLU A 69 -0.78 9.33 14.35
C GLU A 69 0.56 9.90 14.85
N ALA A 70 1.68 9.48 14.28
CA ALA A 70 2.99 10.02 14.60
C ALA A 70 3.09 11.53 14.28
N ALA A 71 2.63 11.92 13.09
CA ALA A 71 2.64 13.31 12.65
C ALA A 71 1.74 14.19 13.51
N LEU A 72 0.51 13.74 13.83
CA LEU A 72 -0.42 14.46 14.69
C LEU A 72 0.10 14.55 16.13
N SER A 73 0.70 13.49 16.64
CA SER A 73 1.28 13.47 17.98
C SER A 73 2.42 14.48 18.13
N ALA A 74 3.31 14.59 17.13
CA ALA A 74 4.37 15.59 17.14
C ALA A 74 3.80 17.02 17.12
N ALA A 75 2.79 17.27 16.29
CA ALA A 75 2.15 18.57 16.21
C ALA A 75 1.46 18.98 17.53
N VAL A 76 0.75 18.04 18.18
CA VAL A 76 -0.03 18.33 19.39
C VAL A 76 0.85 18.43 20.65
N ARG A 77 1.81 17.52 20.82
CA ARG A 77 2.64 17.46 22.03
C ARG A 77 3.81 18.43 22.00
N ASP A 78 4.45 18.55 20.84
CA ASP A 78 5.73 19.23 20.71
C ASP A 78 5.61 20.53 19.87
N GLY A 79 4.44 20.81 19.30
CA GLY A 79 4.24 21.92 18.38
C GLY A 79 5.00 21.76 17.06
N ASP A 80 5.54 20.56 16.80
CA ASP A 80 6.32 20.28 15.59
C ASP A 80 5.43 19.92 14.40
N MET A 81 5.31 20.85 13.47
CA MET A 81 4.55 20.66 12.22
C MET A 81 5.38 20.03 11.09
N ALA A 82 6.67 19.76 11.29
CA ALA A 82 7.51 19.22 10.21
C ALA A 82 7.06 17.83 9.74
N PRO A 83 6.69 16.86 10.63
CA PRO A 83 6.17 15.57 10.20
C PRO A 83 4.86 15.67 9.42
N VAL A 84 3.95 16.57 9.81
CA VAL A 84 2.70 16.80 9.08
C VAL A 84 2.98 17.31 7.67
N LYS A 85 3.86 18.30 7.52
CA LYS A 85 4.25 18.85 6.22
C LYS A 85 4.92 17.81 5.34
N ALA A 86 5.79 16.97 5.91
CA ALA A 86 6.46 15.90 5.19
C ALA A 86 5.48 14.84 4.69
N LEU A 87 4.50 14.44 5.52
CA LEU A 87 3.43 13.52 5.14
C LEU A 87 2.58 14.10 4.01
N LEU A 88 2.17 15.36 4.11
CA LEU A 88 1.39 16.03 3.07
C LEU A 88 2.17 16.10 1.76
N ALA A 89 3.45 16.44 1.80
CA ALA A 89 4.31 16.46 0.61
C ALA A 89 4.49 15.07 -0.03
N ALA A 90 4.46 14.00 0.77
CA ALA A 90 4.47 12.64 0.25
C ALA A 90 3.14 12.28 -0.45
N LEU A 91 2.02 12.77 0.08
CA LEU A 91 0.67 12.52 -0.43
C LEU A 91 0.29 13.44 -1.62
N ASP A 92 1.01 14.52 -1.85
CA ASP A 92 0.80 15.44 -2.99
C ASP A 92 1.08 14.76 -4.35
N ALA A 93 1.98 13.77 -4.37
CA ALA A 93 2.29 12.98 -5.54
C ALA A 93 2.17 11.46 -5.27
N PRO A 94 0.95 10.96 -4.99
CA PRO A 94 0.73 9.62 -4.45
C PRO A 94 1.09 8.50 -5.43
N TYR A 95 1.06 8.77 -6.75
CA TYR A 95 1.39 7.79 -7.79
C TYR A 95 2.88 7.80 -8.19
N ARG A 96 3.66 8.72 -7.62
CA ARG A 96 5.11 8.77 -7.88
C ARG A 96 5.78 7.58 -7.21
N ASP A 97 6.57 6.84 -8.00
CA ASP A 97 7.41 5.78 -7.43
C ASP A 97 8.56 6.40 -6.63
N ARG A 98 8.59 6.10 -5.36
CA ARG A 98 9.59 6.59 -4.39
C ARG A 98 10.56 5.49 -3.95
N GLY A 99 10.47 4.33 -4.59
CA GLY A 99 11.26 3.16 -4.24
C GLY A 99 10.67 2.33 -3.10
N PRO A 100 11.16 1.09 -2.92
CA PRO A 100 10.64 0.17 -1.91
C PRO A 100 10.94 0.62 -0.47
N ASP A 101 12.03 1.34 -0.26
CA ASP A 101 12.53 1.72 1.07
C ASP A 101 11.96 3.06 1.56
N ASP A 102 11.05 3.68 0.81
CA ASP A 102 10.41 4.93 1.23
C ASP A 102 9.63 4.71 2.54
N PRO A 103 9.88 5.50 3.60
CA PRO A 103 9.26 5.31 4.92
C PRO A 103 7.73 5.37 4.87
N TYR A 104 7.14 6.14 3.95
CA TYR A 104 5.68 6.22 3.78
C TYR A 104 5.07 4.98 3.11
N ARG A 105 5.88 4.07 2.59
CA ARG A 105 5.45 2.79 2.03
C ARG A 105 5.58 1.63 3.01
N GLN A 106 6.36 1.79 4.08
CA GLN A 106 6.61 0.72 5.05
C GLN A 106 5.36 0.40 5.87
N PRO A 107 5.11 -0.88 6.18
CA PRO A 107 4.08 -1.26 7.13
C PRO A 107 4.47 -0.78 8.53
N PRO A 108 3.50 -0.64 9.45
CA PRO A 108 3.80 -0.34 10.84
C PRO A 108 4.63 -1.45 11.49
N ALA A 109 5.56 -1.08 12.35
CA ALA A 109 6.16 -2.02 13.28
C ALA A 109 5.09 -2.59 14.24
N PRO A 110 5.33 -3.72 14.91
CA PRO A 110 4.33 -4.33 15.79
C PRO A 110 3.80 -3.40 16.89
N ASP A 111 4.64 -2.51 17.40
CA ASP A 111 4.34 -1.51 18.42
C ASP A 111 3.71 -0.21 17.86
N GLU A 112 3.79 -0.02 16.55
CA GLU A 112 3.18 1.11 15.84
C GLU A 112 1.77 0.81 15.31
N GLN A 113 1.24 -0.37 15.56
CA GLN A 113 -0.08 -0.77 15.06
C GLN A 113 -1.18 0.04 15.74
N VAL A 114 -1.85 0.87 14.97
CA VAL A 114 -3.04 1.61 15.44
C VAL A 114 -4.24 0.68 15.44
N LEU A 115 -4.61 0.19 16.63
CA LEU A 115 -5.71 -0.77 16.79
C LEU A 115 -7.09 -0.12 16.69
N ARG A 116 -7.21 1.18 16.90
CA ARG A 116 -8.43 1.96 16.78
C ARG A 116 -8.14 3.27 16.07
N THR A 117 -8.88 3.53 15.01
CA THR A 117 -8.92 4.83 14.37
C THR A 117 -10.17 5.54 14.82
N PHE A 118 -10.01 6.74 15.39
CA PHE A 118 -11.13 7.62 15.66
C PHE A 118 -11.41 8.41 14.38
N CYS A 119 -12.16 7.81 13.44
CA CYS A 119 -12.85 8.59 12.44
C CYS A 119 -13.98 9.30 13.18
N GLY A 120 -13.76 10.60 13.49
CA GLY A 120 -14.72 11.36 14.27
C GLY A 120 -16.09 11.40 13.58
N THR A 121 -17.04 10.73 14.14
CA THR A 121 -18.47 11.00 14.12
C THR A 121 -18.96 10.89 15.53
#